data_3683b06ccbd3713a476bef9fff9bf36d
#
_entry.id   3683b06ccbd3713a476bef9fff9bf36d
#
_cell.length_a   1.000
_cell.length_b   1.000
_cell.length_c   1.000
_cell.angle_alpha   90.00
_cell.angle_beta   90.00
_cell.angle_gamma   90.00
#
_symmetry.space_group_name_H-M   'P 1'
#
loop_
_entity.id
_entity.type
_entity.pdbx_description
1 polymer ?
#
loop_
_entity_poly.entity_id
_entity_poly.type
_entity_poly.pdbx_seq_one_letter_code
_entity_poly.pdbx_strand_id
1 'polypeptide(L)'
;DAHILGKFGNKKLDDITTSDIFKQAKGVAKSISIDTAKRVVNVVSKIYKFAITLGKTDRNIATDLTGLLGVHEKENRKAILDPDTLGKWVYTVENNNDSRDTIGCYIRIIAHLGLRPSEVATMKWSEIDFKNQIWNFEISKSKRYGIKDFRVYLTDQVMKILADVKKLNGDKEYVFASYG
;
A
#
# COMPACT_ATOMS: atom_id res chain seq x y z
N ASP A 1 11.41 -0.69 -11.02
CA ASP A 1 12.75 -0.82 -11.63
C ASP A 1 12.72 -1.37 -13.07
N ALA A 2 11.81 -2.28 -13.41
CA ALA A 2 11.73 -2.90 -14.75
C ALA A 2 11.64 -1.88 -15.90
N HIS A 3 10.96 -0.76 -15.71
CA HIS A 3 10.78 0.27 -16.74
C HIS A 3 12.02 1.14 -16.99
N ILE A 4 13.00 1.12 -16.11
CA ILE A 4 14.24 1.90 -16.18
C ILE A 4 15.41 0.99 -16.52
N LEU A 5 15.64 -0.04 -15.71
CA LEU A 5 16.81 -0.92 -15.85
C LEU A 5 16.82 -1.67 -17.19
N GLY A 6 15.66 -2.16 -17.65
CA GLY A 6 15.58 -2.86 -18.94
C GLY A 6 15.91 -1.97 -20.16
N LYS A 7 15.77 -0.64 -20.05
CA LYS A 7 16.05 0.30 -21.15
C LYS A 7 17.39 1.03 -21.03
N PHE A 8 17.76 1.36 -19.79
CA PHE A 8 18.88 2.27 -19.51
C PHE A 8 19.98 1.66 -18.66
N GLY A 9 19.75 0.47 -18.04
CA GLY A 9 20.67 -0.11 -17.07
C GLY A 9 22.09 -0.35 -17.58
N ASN A 10 22.23 -0.65 -18.87
CA ASN A 10 23.53 -0.90 -19.53
C ASN A 10 24.08 0.31 -20.30
N LYS A 11 23.41 1.49 -20.22
CA LYS A 11 23.88 2.72 -20.89
C LYS A 11 24.67 3.59 -19.93
N LYS A 12 25.69 4.28 -20.45
CA LYS A 12 26.34 5.36 -19.70
C LYS A 12 25.37 6.53 -19.53
N LEU A 13 25.51 7.28 -18.45
CA LEU A 13 24.62 8.42 -18.17
C LEU A 13 24.66 9.46 -19.30
N ASP A 14 25.81 9.68 -19.89
CA ASP A 14 26.02 10.66 -20.98
C ASP A 14 25.40 10.23 -22.32
N ASP A 15 25.15 8.93 -22.49
CA ASP A 15 24.52 8.38 -23.71
C ASP A 15 22.98 8.43 -23.62
N ILE A 16 22.42 8.81 -22.49
CA ILE A 16 20.98 8.91 -22.31
C ILE A 16 20.53 10.35 -22.55
N THR A 17 19.57 10.51 -23.45
CA THR A 17 19.02 11.83 -23.75
C THR A 17 17.69 12.10 -23.07
N THR A 18 17.34 13.40 -22.93
CA THR A 18 16.01 13.82 -22.47
C THR A 18 14.90 13.20 -23.31
N SER A 19 15.11 13.09 -24.63
CA SER A 19 14.17 12.47 -25.58
C SER A 19 13.96 10.98 -25.29
N ASP A 20 15.00 10.24 -24.90
CA ASP A 20 14.90 8.83 -24.57
C ASP A 20 14.04 8.61 -23.32
N ILE A 21 14.28 9.43 -22.28
CA ILE A 21 13.48 9.39 -21.05
C ILE A 21 12.02 9.71 -21.34
N PHE A 22 11.77 10.75 -22.15
CA PHE A 22 10.43 11.18 -22.49
C PHE A 22 9.67 10.15 -23.32
N LYS A 23 10.33 9.53 -24.32
CA LYS A 23 9.76 8.42 -25.11
C LYS A 23 9.39 7.24 -24.23
N GLN A 24 10.30 6.86 -23.33
CA GLN A 24 10.03 5.77 -22.39
C GLN A 24 8.86 6.11 -21.47
N ALA A 25 8.84 7.32 -20.91
CA ALA A 25 7.74 7.75 -20.04
C ALA A 25 6.40 7.79 -20.78
N LYS A 26 6.36 8.27 -22.02
CA LYS A 26 5.14 8.21 -22.86
C LYS A 26 4.69 6.77 -23.13
N GLY A 27 5.61 5.85 -23.38
CA GLY A 27 5.31 4.44 -23.54
C GLY A 27 4.64 3.85 -22.29
N VAL A 28 5.19 4.15 -21.11
CA VAL A 28 4.63 3.74 -19.81
C VAL A 28 3.28 4.41 -19.55
N ALA A 29 3.13 5.69 -19.91
CA ALA A 29 1.85 6.39 -19.75
C ALA A 29 0.73 5.75 -20.58
N LYS A 30 1.05 5.30 -21.80
CA LYS A 30 0.10 4.63 -22.69
C LYS A 30 -0.24 3.20 -22.25
N SER A 31 0.75 2.44 -21.78
CA SER A 31 0.58 1.01 -21.47
C SER A 31 0.09 0.76 -20.05
N ILE A 32 0.34 1.68 -19.10
CA ILE A 32 0.03 1.50 -17.68
C ILE A 32 -0.78 2.68 -17.13
N SER A 33 -0.11 3.83 -16.91
CA SER A 33 -0.76 5.06 -16.44
C SER A 33 0.20 6.26 -16.47
N ILE A 34 -0.36 7.46 -16.54
CA ILE A 34 0.38 8.73 -16.42
C ILE A 34 1.10 8.82 -15.05
N ASP A 35 0.46 8.38 -13.96
CA ASP A 35 1.06 8.40 -12.62
C ASP A 35 2.31 7.52 -12.55
N THR A 36 2.27 6.33 -13.16
CA THR A 36 3.45 5.44 -13.24
C THR A 36 4.55 6.08 -14.08
N ALA A 37 4.21 6.69 -15.21
CA ALA A 37 5.16 7.41 -16.05
C ALA A 37 5.84 8.57 -15.29
N LYS A 38 5.08 9.36 -14.53
CA LYS A 38 5.64 10.42 -13.67
C LYS A 38 6.58 9.85 -12.61
N ARG A 39 6.27 8.69 -12.03
CA ARG A 39 7.17 8.01 -11.08
C ARG A 39 8.47 7.57 -11.75
N VAL A 40 8.42 7.05 -12.97
CA VAL A 40 9.61 6.69 -13.75
C VAL A 40 10.51 7.92 -13.94
N VAL A 41 9.96 9.05 -14.42
CA VAL A 41 10.70 10.31 -14.58
C VAL A 41 11.31 10.78 -13.27
N ASN A 42 10.54 10.73 -12.16
CA ASN A 42 11.02 11.14 -10.85
C ASN A 42 12.17 10.26 -10.34
N VAL A 43 12.14 8.95 -10.60
CA VAL A 43 13.26 8.06 -10.23
C VAL A 43 14.50 8.38 -11.07
N VAL A 44 14.36 8.59 -12.37
CA VAL A 44 15.48 8.99 -13.24
C VAL A 44 16.05 10.34 -12.76
N SER A 45 15.19 11.31 -12.45
CA SER A 45 15.63 12.61 -11.91
C SER A 45 16.44 12.46 -10.61
N LYS A 46 16.04 11.54 -9.72
CA LYS A 46 16.81 11.26 -8.48
C LYS A 46 18.17 10.64 -8.78
N ILE A 47 18.26 9.74 -9.77
CA ILE A 47 19.53 9.14 -10.21
C ILE A 47 20.47 10.23 -10.73
N TYR A 48 19.98 11.14 -11.60
CA TYR A 48 20.80 12.24 -12.09
C TYR A 48 21.21 13.23 -10.99
N LYS A 49 20.32 13.56 -10.05
CA LYS A 49 20.69 14.38 -8.88
C LYS A 49 21.81 13.73 -8.08
N PHE A 50 21.73 12.42 -7.84
CA PHE A 50 22.79 11.69 -7.16
C PHE A 50 24.10 11.67 -7.96
N ALA A 51 24.02 11.47 -9.27
CA ALA A 51 25.19 11.51 -10.18
C ALA A 51 25.87 12.89 -10.20
N ILE A 52 25.10 13.98 -10.15
CA ILE A 52 25.62 15.35 -10.01
C ILE A 52 26.40 15.50 -8.71
N THR A 53 25.85 15.00 -7.58
CA THR A 53 26.54 15.03 -6.28
C THR A 53 27.87 14.27 -6.32
N LEU A 54 28.00 13.23 -7.14
CA LEU A 54 29.23 12.47 -7.33
C LEU A 54 30.16 13.05 -8.43
N GLY A 55 29.83 14.18 -9.03
CA GLY A 55 30.59 14.78 -10.13
C GLY A 55 30.63 13.94 -11.41
N LYS A 56 29.63 13.07 -11.63
CA LYS A 56 29.54 12.20 -12.82
C LYS A 56 28.80 12.83 -13.98
N THR A 57 28.06 13.89 -13.74
CA THR A 57 27.35 14.69 -14.74
C THR A 57 27.06 16.07 -14.17
N ASP A 58 26.88 17.08 -15.03
CA ASP A 58 26.63 18.46 -14.60
C ASP A 58 25.15 18.83 -14.63
N ARG A 59 24.31 18.02 -15.25
CA ARG A 59 22.90 18.35 -15.47
C ARG A 59 21.96 17.19 -15.24
N ASN A 60 20.76 17.52 -14.77
CA ASN A 60 19.66 16.58 -14.65
C ASN A 60 18.76 16.68 -15.91
N ILE A 61 18.88 15.71 -16.79
CA ILE A 61 18.16 15.67 -18.06
C ILE A 61 16.67 15.23 -17.91
N ALA A 62 16.24 14.84 -16.72
CA ALA A 62 14.86 14.48 -16.41
C ALA A 62 14.07 15.61 -15.75
N THR A 63 14.67 16.80 -15.57
CA THR A 63 14.00 17.97 -15.00
C THR A 63 12.80 18.36 -15.88
N ASP A 64 11.69 18.71 -15.22
CA ASP A 64 10.46 19.24 -15.84
C ASP A 64 9.70 18.31 -16.81
N LEU A 65 10.20 17.11 -17.09
CA LEU A 65 9.51 16.15 -17.97
C LEU A 65 8.16 15.68 -17.42
N THR A 66 7.95 15.72 -16.10
CA THR A 66 6.68 15.32 -15.48
C THR A 66 5.52 16.21 -15.92
N GLY A 67 5.76 17.51 -16.13
CA GLY A 67 4.77 18.46 -16.63
C GLY A 67 4.30 18.18 -18.05
N LEU A 68 5.18 17.57 -18.87
CA LEU A 68 4.91 17.25 -20.28
C LEU A 68 4.10 15.96 -20.47
N LEU A 69 3.90 15.17 -19.41
CA LEU A 69 3.16 13.90 -19.48
C LEU A 69 1.64 14.06 -19.34
N GLY A 70 1.16 15.30 -19.18
CA GLY A 70 -0.26 15.59 -18.98
C GLY A 70 -0.71 15.41 -17.52
N VAL A 71 -2.00 15.61 -17.29
CA VAL A 71 -2.64 15.44 -16.00
C VAL A 71 -3.51 14.20 -16.07
N HIS A 72 -3.39 13.32 -15.08
CA HIS A 72 -4.34 12.26 -14.86
C HIS A 72 -5.44 12.83 -13.97
N GLU A 73 -6.66 12.96 -14.49
CA GLU A 73 -7.81 13.22 -13.65
C GLU A 73 -8.03 11.99 -12.77
N LYS A 74 -7.69 12.11 -11.49
CA LYS A 74 -7.96 11.06 -10.52
C LYS A 74 -9.45 11.04 -10.23
N GLU A 75 -10.16 10.09 -10.80
CA GLU A 75 -11.41 9.69 -10.19
C GLU A 75 -11.14 9.05 -8.85
N ASN A 76 -11.42 9.76 -7.77
CA ASN A 76 -11.40 9.17 -6.45
C ASN A 76 -12.49 8.09 -6.40
N ARG A 77 -12.18 6.94 -5.84
CA ARG A 77 -13.22 5.94 -5.57
C ARG A 77 -14.33 6.61 -4.76
N LYS A 78 -15.55 6.51 -5.25
CA LYS A 78 -16.72 7.07 -4.56
C LYS A 78 -16.87 6.36 -3.21
N ALA A 79 -17.01 7.14 -2.15
CA ALA A 79 -17.42 6.59 -0.85
C ALA A 79 -18.88 6.13 -0.95
N ILE A 80 -19.22 5.06 -0.25
CA ILE A 80 -20.61 4.64 -0.07
C ILE A 80 -21.21 5.59 0.96
N LEU A 81 -21.97 6.59 0.50
CA LEU A 81 -22.60 7.59 1.37
C LEU A 81 -24.10 7.31 1.55
N ASP A 82 -24.67 6.49 0.68
CA ASP A 82 -26.09 6.11 0.75
C ASP A 82 -26.30 5.09 1.88
N PRO A 83 -27.16 5.38 2.87
CA PRO A 83 -27.38 4.52 4.04
C PRO A 83 -27.87 3.12 3.67
N ASP A 84 -28.73 2.99 2.65
CA ASP A 84 -29.27 1.70 2.23
C ASP A 84 -28.20 0.81 1.59
N THR A 85 -27.35 1.39 0.76
CA THR A 85 -26.21 0.71 0.15
C THR A 85 -25.19 0.32 1.21
N LEU A 86 -24.91 1.22 2.15
CA LEU A 86 -24.00 0.94 3.28
C LEU A 86 -24.58 -0.19 4.16
N GLY A 87 -25.87 -0.13 4.47
CA GLY A 87 -26.56 -1.16 5.24
C GLY A 87 -26.50 -2.53 4.57
N LYS A 88 -26.71 -2.63 3.27
CA LYS A 88 -26.59 -3.87 2.50
C LYS A 88 -25.14 -4.39 2.53
N TRP A 89 -24.14 -3.50 2.41
CA TRP A 89 -22.75 -3.87 2.48
C TRP A 89 -22.39 -4.42 3.86
N VAL A 90 -22.76 -3.72 4.94
CA VAL A 90 -22.54 -4.17 6.32
C VAL A 90 -23.23 -5.52 6.56
N TYR A 91 -24.50 -5.65 6.15
CA TYR A 91 -25.23 -6.91 6.28
C TYR A 91 -24.51 -8.07 5.55
N THR A 92 -24.02 -7.84 4.33
CA THR A 92 -23.30 -8.86 3.57
C THR A 92 -22.01 -9.25 4.27
N VAL A 93 -21.24 -8.27 4.76
CA VAL A 93 -19.96 -8.51 5.46
C VAL A 93 -20.18 -9.26 6.78
N GLU A 94 -21.21 -8.90 7.55
CA GLU A 94 -21.51 -9.55 8.84
C GLU A 94 -22.13 -10.93 8.69
N ASN A 95 -22.90 -11.17 7.64
CA ASN A 95 -23.61 -12.42 7.42
C ASN A 95 -22.92 -13.37 6.43
N ASN A 96 -21.74 -13.02 5.94
CA ASN A 96 -20.90 -13.95 5.20
C ASN A 96 -20.28 -14.96 6.17
N ASN A 97 -21.15 -15.88 6.62
CA ASN A 97 -20.92 -16.77 7.75
C ASN A 97 -20.12 -18.04 7.39
N ASP A 98 -19.26 -17.99 6.40
CA ASP A 98 -18.25 -19.04 6.37
C ASP A 98 -17.23 -18.74 7.49
N SER A 99 -17.54 -19.22 8.69
CA SER A 99 -16.65 -19.13 9.86
C SER A 99 -15.29 -19.80 9.62
N ARG A 100 -15.15 -20.51 8.48
CA ARG A 100 -13.90 -21.06 7.96
C ARG A 100 -13.17 -20.08 7.05
N ASP A 101 -13.76 -18.94 6.74
CA ASP A 101 -13.15 -17.92 5.88
C ASP A 101 -12.43 -16.86 6.72
N THR A 102 -11.12 -17.04 6.88
CA THR A 102 -10.24 -16.03 7.48
C THR A 102 -10.28 -14.69 6.75
N ILE A 103 -10.60 -14.70 5.45
CA ILE A 103 -10.72 -13.48 4.63
C ILE A 103 -11.97 -12.70 5.02
N GLY A 104 -13.11 -13.38 5.22
CA GLY A 104 -14.33 -12.74 5.69
C GLY A 104 -14.13 -12.10 7.07
N CYS A 105 -13.51 -12.80 8.00
CA CYS A 105 -13.14 -12.27 9.31
C CYS A 105 -12.20 -11.07 9.21
N TYR A 106 -11.21 -11.12 8.33
CA TYR A 106 -10.28 -10.03 8.05
C TYR A 106 -11.00 -8.77 7.56
N ILE A 107 -11.93 -8.91 6.60
CA ILE A 107 -12.71 -7.78 6.06
C ILE A 107 -13.58 -7.16 7.18
N ARG A 108 -14.21 -8.00 8.01
CA ARG A 108 -15.03 -7.55 9.14
C ARG A 108 -14.20 -6.75 10.14
N ILE A 109 -13.01 -7.21 10.51
CA ILE A 109 -12.11 -6.47 11.42
C ILE A 109 -11.69 -5.14 10.82
N ILE A 110 -11.34 -5.07 9.52
CA ILE A 110 -11.03 -3.81 8.86
C ILE A 110 -12.21 -2.85 8.94
N ALA A 111 -13.43 -3.34 8.69
CA ALA A 111 -14.64 -2.53 8.75
C ALA A 111 -14.89 -1.94 10.14
N HIS A 112 -14.68 -2.73 11.20
CA HIS A 112 -14.86 -2.27 12.58
C HIS A 112 -13.77 -1.31 13.06
N LEU A 113 -12.51 -1.55 12.68
CA LEU A 113 -11.38 -0.79 13.20
C LEU A 113 -11.00 0.42 12.33
N GLY A 114 -11.40 0.46 11.07
CA GLY A 114 -11.04 1.55 10.14
C GLY A 114 -9.52 1.68 9.88
N LEU A 115 -8.75 0.63 10.18
CA LEU A 115 -7.30 0.62 10.01
C LEU A 115 -6.89 0.30 8.57
N ARG A 116 -5.61 0.51 8.25
CA ARG A 116 -5.12 0.13 6.94
C ARG A 116 -5.13 -1.40 6.78
N PRO A 117 -5.57 -1.92 5.62
CA PRO A 117 -5.58 -3.36 5.36
C PRO A 117 -4.24 -4.04 5.66
N SER A 118 -3.12 -3.39 5.32
CA SER A 118 -1.78 -3.94 5.59
C SER A 118 -1.44 -4.06 7.08
N GLU A 119 -1.99 -3.22 7.93
CA GLU A 119 -1.77 -3.27 9.39
C GLU A 119 -2.53 -4.46 9.97
N VAL A 120 -3.80 -4.60 9.61
CA VAL A 120 -4.63 -5.74 10.06
C VAL A 120 -4.08 -7.07 9.53
N ALA A 121 -3.60 -7.12 8.26
CA ALA A 121 -3.04 -8.34 7.68
C ALA A 121 -1.79 -8.85 8.45
N THR A 122 -1.05 -7.96 9.09
CA THR A 122 0.15 -8.31 9.86
C THR A 122 -0.09 -8.46 11.35
N MET A 123 -1.36 -8.45 11.82
CA MET A 123 -1.75 -8.63 13.21
C MET A 123 -1.24 -9.96 13.75
N LYS A 124 -0.58 -9.94 14.92
CA LYS A 124 -0.09 -11.13 15.63
C LYS A 124 -0.90 -11.41 16.89
N TRP A 125 -1.06 -12.68 17.23
CA TRP A 125 -1.72 -13.06 18.47
C TRP A 125 -1.00 -12.53 19.71
N SER A 126 0.33 -12.45 19.68
CA SER A 126 1.16 -11.92 20.77
C SER A 126 0.99 -10.43 21.04
N GLU A 127 0.43 -9.69 20.09
CA GLU A 127 0.18 -8.25 20.20
C GLU A 127 -1.18 -7.93 20.84
N ILE A 128 -2.03 -8.94 21.06
CA ILE A 128 -3.41 -8.78 21.55
C ILE A 128 -3.48 -9.06 23.04
N ASP A 129 -3.81 -8.05 23.81
CA ASP A 129 -4.21 -8.20 25.21
C ASP A 129 -5.72 -8.51 25.28
N PHE A 130 -6.05 -9.78 25.36
CA PHE A 130 -7.44 -10.24 25.42
C PHE A 130 -8.16 -9.81 26.70
N LYS A 131 -7.42 -9.62 27.80
CA LYS A 131 -8.02 -9.21 29.09
C LYS A 131 -8.47 -7.76 29.08
N ASN A 132 -7.65 -6.89 28.51
CA ASN A 132 -7.92 -5.46 28.44
C ASN A 132 -8.53 -5.04 27.09
N GLN A 133 -8.74 -5.97 26.17
CA GLN A 133 -9.27 -5.74 24.81
C GLN A 133 -8.45 -4.69 24.04
N ILE A 134 -7.14 -4.87 24.05
CA ILE A 134 -6.21 -3.93 23.41
C ILE A 134 -5.30 -4.68 22.42
N TRP A 135 -5.15 -4.11 21.24
CA TRP A 135 -4.13 -4.51 20.30
C TRP A 135 -3.02 -3.47 20.28
N ASN A 136 -1.80 -3.87 20.64
CA ASN A 136 -0.61 -3.03 20.62
C ASN A 136 0.30 -3.49 19.47
N PHE A 137 0.61 -2.59 18.53
CA PHE A 137 1.47 -2.95 17.41
C PHE A 137 2.32 -1.76 16.93
N GLU A 138 3.41 -2.07 16.22
CA GLU A 138 4.25 -1.06 15.61
C GLU A 138 3.79 -0.69 14.21
N ILE A 139 3.56 0.61 13.95
CA ILE A 139 3.26 1.10 12.60
C ILE A 139 4.56 1.27 11.82
N SER A 140 4.82 0.37 10.86
CA SER A 140 6.05 0.38 10.05
C SER A 140 6.30 1.69 9.29
N LYS A 141 5.24 2.38 8.83
CA LYS A 141 5.34 3.67 8.13
C LYS A 141 5.59 4.85 9.06
N SER A 142 5.24 4.75 10.34
CA SER A 142 5.38 5.83 11.32
C SER A 142 6.71 5.79 12.08
N LYS A 143 7.53 4.76 11.89
CA LYS A 143 8.90 4.68 12.45
C LYS A 143 9.74 5.94 12.12
N ARG A 144 9.53 6.54 10.95
CA ARG A 144 10.17 7.81 10.55
C ARG A 144 9.82 9.00 11.45
N TYR A 145 8.67 8.96 12.13
CA TYR A 145 8.16 10.06 12.96
C TYR A 145 8.26 9.75 14.46
N GLY A 146 9.01 8.70 14.84
CA GLY A 146 9.23 8.34 16.24
C GLY A 146 8.05 7.66 16.94
N ILE A 147 6.92 7.43 16.24
CA ILE A 147 5.79 6.70 16.79
C ILE A 147 6.09 5.21 16.64
N LYS A 148 6.42 4.56 17.77
CA LYS A 148 6.76 3.13 17.79
C LYS A 148 5.57 2.26 18.15
N ASP A 149 4.78 2.69 19.11
CA ASP A 149 3.68 1.90 19.66
C ASP A 149 2.35 2.54 19.30
N PHE A 150 1.49 1.77 18.66
CA PHE A 150 0.13 2.16 18.37
C PHE A 150 -0.83 1.25 19.13
N ARG A 151 -1.80 1.86 19.82
CA ARG A 151 -2.75 1.13 20.65
C ARG A 151 -4.15 1.29 20.08
N VAL A 152 -4.83 0.17 19.88
CA VAL A 152 -6.22 0.11 19.41
C VAL A 152 -7.07 -0.63 20.43
N TYR A 153 -8.15 -0.02 20.86
CA TYR A 153 -9.15 -0.68 21.70
C TYR A 153 -10.06 -1.54 20.81
N LEU A 154 -10.23 -2.79 21.23
CA LEU A 154 -11.01 -3.78 20.50
C LEU A 154 -12.42 -3.82 21.06
N THR A 155 -13.42 -3.64 20.20
CA THR A 155 -14.83 -3.76 20.59
C THR A 155 -15.20 -5.21 20.85
N ASP A 156 -16.31 -5.45 21.56
CA ASP A 156 -16.83 -6.81 21.80
C ASP A 156 -17.09 -7.56 20.50
N GLN A 157 -17.51 -6.86 19.42
CA GLN A 157 -17.71 -7.44 18.10
C GLN A 157 -16.38 -7.96 17.51
N VAL A 158 -15.32 -7.16 17.61
CA VAL A 158 -13.98 -7.57 17.15
C VAL A 158 -13.45 -8.72 17.98
N MET A 159 -13.67 -8.71 19.30
CA MET A 159 -13.29 -9.82 20.19
C MET A 159 -13.98 -11.13 19.81
N LYS A 160 -15.27 -11.10 19.45
CA LYS A 160 -15.99 -12.28 18.93
C LYS A 160 -15.37 -12.80 17.62
N ILE A 161 -15.09 -11.89 16.67
CA ILE A 161 -14.46 -12.26 15.41
C ILE A 161 -13.08 -12.89 15.65
N LEU A 162 -12.27 -12.30 16.53
CA LEU A 162 -10.96 -12.85 16.90
C LEU A 162 -11.07 -14.22 17.57
N ALA A 163 -12.09 -14.45 18.40
CA ALA A 163 -12.34 -15.76 19.00
C ALA A 163 -12.65 -16.83 17.95
N ASP A 164 -13.39 -16.47 16.90
CA ASP A 164 -13.66 -17.39 15.78
C ASP A 164 -12.42 -17.67 14.94
N VAL A 165 -11.64 -16.64 14.58
CA VAL A 165 -10.36 -16.83 13.88
C VAL A 165 -9.38 -17.65 14.72
N LYS A 166 -9.38 -17.51 16.05
CA LYS A 166 -8.51 -18.27 16.95
C LYS A 166 -8.76 -19.78 16.89
N LYS A 167 -9.97 -20.21 16.62
CA LYS A 167 -10.30 -21.63 16.41
C LYS A 167 -9.65 -22.19 15.14
N LEU A 168 -9.37 -21.33 14.16
CA LEU A 168 -8.80 -21.70 12.86
C LEU A 168 -7.27 -21.54 12.85
N ASN A 169 -6.77 -20.41 13.34
CA ASN A 169 -5.37 -19.98 13.21
C ASN A 169 -4.69 -19.73 14.57
N GLY A 170 -5.26 -20.24 15.69
CA GLY A 170 -4.72 -19.97 17.02
C GLY A 170 -3.33 -20.56 17.28
N ASP A 171 -2.91 -21.52 16.46
CA ASP A 171 -1.59 -22.17 16.46
C ASP A 171 -0.54 -21.41 15.61
N LYS A 172 -0.97 -20.42 14.83
CA LYS A 172 -0.10 -19.61 13.96
C LYS A 172 0.40 -18.37 14.68
N GLU A 173 1.46 -17.76 14.17
CA GLU A 173 1.97 -16.49 14.67
C GLU A 173 1.01 -15.33 14.34
N TYR A 174 0.51 -15.31 13.10
CA TYR A 174 -0.38 -14.27 12.60
C TYR A 174 -1.84 -14.67 12.68
N VAL A 175 -2.69 -13.69 13.04
CA VAL A 175 -4.15 -13.86 13.12
C VAL A 175 -4.72 -14.29 11.77
N PHE A 176 -4.27 -13.65 10.68
CA PHE A 176 -4.72 -13.88 9.31
C PHE A 176 -3.64 -14.61 8.48
N ALA A 177 -3.10 -15.69 9.03
CA ALA A 177 -2.16 -16.53 8.30
C ALA A 177 -2.84 -17.17 7.09
N SER A 178 -2.19 -17.10 5.92
CA SER A 178 -2.60 -17.87 4.75
C SER A 178 -2.38 -19.36 4.98
N TYR A 179 -3.33 -20.18 4.59
CA TYR A 179 -3.09 -21.60 4.40
C TYR A 179 -2.26 -21.74 3.10
N GLY A 180 -0.97 -22.08 3.25
CA GLY A 180 -0.09 -22.42 2.15
C GLY A 180 -0.43 -23.80 1.60
#